data_a424bd590c20f9298fba3bfc94effcec
#
_entry.id   a424bd590c20f9298fba3bfc94effcec
#
_cell.length_a   1.000
_cell.length_b   1.000
_cell.length_c   1.000
_cell.angle_alpha   90.00
_cell.angle_beta   90.00
_cell.angle_gamma   90.00
#
_symmetry.space_group_name_H-M   'P 1'
#
loop_
_entity.id
_entity.type
_entity.pdbx_description
1 polymer ?
#
loop_
_entity_poly.entity_id
_entity_poly.type
_entity_poly.pdbx_seq_one_letter_code
_entity_poly.pdbx_strand_id
1 'polypeptide(L)'
;MRGSPPDAERESLRKFNWGEAMDLRLIDYVVYLVASVLLTVWVGNTLFRNGRPFLVSVFQEAGLADSVNRLLVVGFYLVNLGAAALLINAGGAPSTVGDMIQETVTRIGVVLLVLGGMHFANMFVFHLIRRPLRQRSAPPPPYQPVHSA
;
A
#
# COMPACT_ATOMS: atom_id res chain seq x y z
N MET A 1 -39.38 21.47 36.18
CA MET A 1 -37.96 21.72 36.44
C MET A 1 -37.28 20.36 36.66
N ARG A 2 -36.55 19.88 35.69
CA ARG A 2 -35.73 18.62 35.87
C ARG A 2 -34.45 19.08 36.57
N GLY A 3 -34.24 18.67 37.81
CA GLY A 3 -33.02 18.95 38.55
C GLY A 3 -31.81 18.35 37.82
N SER A 4 -30.70 19.10 37.76
CA SER A 4 -29.45 18.60 37.26
C SER A 4 -29.01 17.41 38.11
N PRO A 5 -28.50 16.32 37.50
CA PRO A 5 -27.99 15.17 38.26
C PRO A 5 -26.84 15.61 39.17
N PRO A 6 -26.68 14.96 40.35
CA PRO A 6 -25.62 15.27 41.30
C PRO A 6 -24.23 15.10 40.69
N ASP A 7 -23.26 15.88 41.12
CA ASP A 7 -21.92 15.95 40.53
C ASP A 7 -21.21 14.59 40.50
N ALA A 8 -21.46 13.72 41.46
CA ALA A 8 -20.95 12.34 41.51
C ALA A 8 -21.47 11.47 40.36
N GLU A 9 -22.74 11.66 39.97
CA GLU A 9 -23.35 10.96 38.86
C GLU A 9 -22.81 11.45 37.51
N ARG A 10 -22.59 12.74 37.37
CA ARG A 10 -21.92 13.33 36.18
C ARG A 10 -20.48 12.86 36.03
N GLU A 11 -19.79 12.69 37.13
CA GLU A 11 -18.40 12.21 37.13
C GLU A 11 -18.32 10.72 36.78
N SER A 12 -19.25 9.90 37.28
CA SER A 12 -19.32 8.45 36.92
C SER A 12 -19.69 8.22 35.45
N LEU A 13 -20.65 8.99 34.93
CA LEU A 13 -21.03 8.93 33.51
C LEU A 13 -19.89 9.41 32.60
N ARG A 14 -19.14 10.40 33.03
CA ARG A 14 -17.96 10.89 32.30
C ARG A 14 -16.84 9.88 32.29
N LYS A 15 -16.52 9.23 33.42
CA LYS A 15 -15.51 8.17 33.52
C LYS A 15 -15.90 6.94 32.71
N PHE A 16 -17.17 6.56 32.73
CA PHE A 16 -17.68 5.45 31.94
C PHE A 16 -17.52 5.69 30.44
N ASN A 17 -17.93 6.86 29.93
CA ASN A 17 -17.80 7.20 28.51
C ASN A 17 -16.34 7.29 28.02
N TRP A 18 -15.42 7.78 28.86
CA TRP A 18 -14.01 7.87 28.49
C TRP A 18 -13.33 6.48 28.41
N GLY A 19 -13.68 5.55 29.29
CA GLY A 19 -13.17 4.18 29.26
C GLY A 19 -13.58 3.47 27.98
N GLU A 20 -14.86 3.45 27.66
CA GLU A 20 -15.40 2.81 26.44
C GLU A 20 -14.85 3.44 25.15
N ALA A 21 -14.73 4.77 25.11
CA ALA A 21 -14.19 5.46 23.94
C ALA A 21 -12.69 5.17 23.74
N MET A 22 -11.91 4.99 24.81
CA MET A 22 -10.52 4.58 24.73
C MET A 22 -10.37 3.13 24.25
N ASP A 23 -11.20 2.22 24.74
CA ASP A 23 -11.18 0.82 24.33
C ASP A 23 -11.54 0.67 22.85
N LEU A 24 -12.55 1.37 22.36
CA LEU A 24 -12.92 1.40 20.94
C LEU A 24 -11.80 1.94 20.05
N ARG A 25 -11.11 2.99 20.48
CA ARG A 25 -9.96 3.52 19.74
C ARG A 25 -8.80 2.54 19.65
N LEU A 26 -8.47 1.88 20.75
CA LEU A 26 -7.41 0.89 20.78
C LEU A 26 -7.72 -0.28 19.84
N ILE A 27 -8.96 -0.76 19.86
CA ILE A 27 -9.44 -1.84 18.98
C ILE A 27 -9.35 -1.38 17.51
N ASP A 28 -9.83 -0.16 17.18
CA ASP A 28 -9.74 0.41 15.83
C ASP A 28 -8.30 0.46 15.33
N TYR A 29 -7.37 0.97 16.13
CA TYR A 29 -5.96 1.04 15.76
C TYR A 29 -5.34 -0.33 15.54
N VAL A 30 -5.62 -1.30 16.41
CA VAL A 30 -5.10 -2.65 16.29
C VAL A 30 -5.64 -3.33 15.03
N VAL A 31 -6.95 -3.27 14.81
CA VAL A 31 -7.60 -3.87 13.62
C VAL A 31 -7.05 -3.23 12.34
N TYR A 32 -7.00 -1.91 12.28
CA TYR A 32 -6.45 -1.17 11.14
C TYR A 32 -4.99 -1.56 10.87
N LEU A 33 -4.14 -1.56 11.90
CA LEU A 33 -2.71 -1.82 11.76
C LEU A 33 -2.45 -3.27 11.31
N VAL A 34 -3.12 -4.23 11.93
CA VAL A 34 -3.01 -5.64 11.56
C VAL A 34 -3.48 -5.86 10.12
N ALA A 35 -4.63 -5.33 9.74
CA ALA A 35 -5.14 -5.44 8.39
C ALA A 35 -4.20 -4.80 7.36
N SER A 36 -3.70 -3.59 7.62
CA SER A 36 -2.78 -2.87 6.73
C SER A 36 -1.45 -3.61 6.54
N VAL A 37 -0.87 -4.14 7.62
CA VAL A 37 0.37 -4.92 7.56
C VAL A 37 0.16 -6.23 6.81
N LEU A 38 -0.91 -6.97 7.09
CA LEU A 38 -1.21 -8.23 6.40
C LEU A 38 -1.41 -8.02 4.89
N LEU A 39 -2.18 -6.99 4.51
CA LEU A 39 -2.38 -6.63 3.10
C LEU A 39 -1.06 -6.24 2.43
N THR A 40 -0.25 -5.40 3.08
CA THR A 40 1.04 -4.96 2.55
C THR A 40 2.00 -6.14 2.36
N VAL A 41 2.09 -7.04 3.33
CA VAL A 41 2.96 -8.24 3.24
C VAL A 41 2.47 -9.19 2.15
N TRP A 42 1.16 -9.44 2.08
CA TRP A 42 0.58 -10.31 1.08
C TRP A 42 0.82 -9.80 -0.35
N VAL A 43 0.54 -8.51 -0.61
CA VAL A 43 0.77 -7.88 -1.92
C VAL A 43 2.25 -7.80 -2.23
N GLY A 44 3.10 -7.41 -1.27
CA GLY A 44 4.56 -7.34 -1.43
C GLY A 44 5.17 -8.69 -1.79
N ASN A 45 4.76 -9.78 -1.14
CA ASN A 45 5.21 -11.13 -1.45
C ASN A 45 4.75 -11.58 -2.85
N THR A 46 3.51 -11.26 -3.22
CA THR A 46 2.98 -11.52 -4.56
C THR A 46 3.78 -10.78 -5.63
N LEU A 47 4.09 -9.51 -5.38
CA LEU A 47 4.88 -8.67 -6.28
C LEU A 47 6.32 -9.21 -6.42
N PHE A 48 6.95 -9.61 -5.32
CA PHE A 48 8.29 -10.19 -5.32
C PHE A 48 8.37 -11.46 -6.18
N ARG A 49 7.42 -12.38 -5.99
CA ARG A 49 7.40 -13.66 -6.69
C ARG A 49 7.12 -13.51 -8.19
N ASN A 50 6.18 -12.65 -8.55
CA ASN A 50 5.75 -12.46 -9.94
C ASN A 50 6.60 -11.42 -10.70
N GLY A 51 7.28 -10.51 -10.00
CA GLY A 51 8.13 -9.48 -10.60
C GLY A 51 9.44 -10.03 -11.17
N ARG A 52 10.04 -11.01 -10.50
CA ARG A 52 11.34 -11.59 -10.88
C ARG A 52 11.42 -12.08 -12.33
N PRO A 53 10.54 -12.97 -12.82
CA PRO A 53 10.60 -13.46 -14.19
C PRO A 53 10.52 -12.34 -15.23
N PHE A 54 9.72 -11.33 -14.93
CA PHE A 54 9.58 -10.17 -15.78
C PHE A 54 10.87 -9.35 -15.85
N LEU A 55 11.49 -9.06 -14.70
CA LEU A 55 12.75 -8.31 -14.64
C LEU A 55 13.90 -9.04 -15.35
N VAL A 56 13.99 -10.37 -15.20
CA VAL A 56 14.97 -11.17 -15.93
C VAL A 56 14.76 -11.03 -17.44
N SER A 57 13.52 -11.02 -17.93
CA SER A 57 13.23 -10.84 -19.36
C SER A 57 13.60 -9.44 -19.89
N VAL A 58 13.64 -8.43 -19.01
CA VAL A 58 13.97 -7.04 -19.36
C VAL A 58 15.47 -6.78 -19.31
N PHE A 59 16.12 -7.19 -18.22
CA PHE A 59 17.54 -6.90 -18.00
C PHE A 59 18.49 -7.95 -18.63
N GLN A 60 17.98 -9.11 -19.02
CA GLN A 60 18.76 -10.24 -19.57
C GLN A 60 19.90 -10.72 -18.67
N GLU A 61 19.98 -10.20 -17.45
CA GLU A 61 20.96 -10.55 -16.43
C GLU A 61 20.22 -10.85 -15.10
N ALA A 62 20.34 -12.08 -14.63
CA ALA A 62 19.61 -12.56 -13.45
C ALA A 62 20.02 -11.80 -12.17
N GLY A 63 21.31 -11.50 -12.00
CA GLY A 63 21.83 -10.79 -10.83
C GLY A 63 21.31 -9.37 -10.70
N LEU A 64 21.28 -8.64 -11.80
CA LEU A 64 20.72 -7.29 -11.86
C LEU A 64 19.19 -7.32 -11.62
N ALA A 65 18.49 -8.25 -12.25
CA ALA A 65 17.05 -8.43 -12.07
C ALA A 65 16.69 -8.71 -10.61
N ASP A 66 17.45 -9.56 -9.91
CA ASP A 66 17.24 -9.88 -8.50
C ASP A 66 17.49 -8.68 -7.61
N SER A 67 18.54 -7.90 -7.88
CA SER A 67 18.86 -6.68 -7.13
C SER A 67 17.76 -5.61 -7.27
N VAL A 68 17.31 -5.37 -8.50
CA VAL A 68 16.23 -4.42 -8.78
C VAL A 68 14.91 -4.89 -8.16
N ASN A 69 14.56 -6.19 -8.28
CA ASN A 69 13.36 -6.73 -7.67
C ASN A 69 13.33 -6.53 -6.15
N ARG A 70 14.45 -6.77 -5.48
CA ARG A 70 14.58 -6.57 -4.03
C ARG A 70 14.42 -5.10 -3.66
N LEU A 71 15.04 -4.19 -4.41
CA LEU A 71 14.94 -2.74 -4.19
C LEU A 71 13.49 -2.24 -4.37
N LEU A 72 12.79 -2.70 -5.41
CA LEU A 72 11.39 -2.36 -5.66
C LEU A 72 10.48 -2.81 -4.52
N VAL A 73 10.70 -4.02 -3.99
CA VAL A 73 9.91 -4.55 -2.86
C VAL A 73 10.19 -3.78 -1.57
N VAL A 74 11.45 -3.41 -1.31
CA VAL A 74 11.78 -2.56 -0.15
C VAL A 74 11.10 -1.20 -0.27
N GLY A 75 11.19 -0.55 -1.44
CA GLY A 75 10.49 0.71 -1.69
C GLY A 75 8.96 0.59 -1.53
N PHE A 76 8.39 -0.52 -2.02
CA PHE A 76 6.98 -0.83 -1.83
C PHE A 76 6.58 -0.91 -0.35
N TYR A 77 7.35 -1.63 0.48
CA TYR A 77 7.09 -1.70 1.93
C TYR A 77 7.21 -0.33 2.60
N LEU A 78 8.25 0.44 2.28
CA LEU A 78 8.46 1.77 2.88
C LEU A 78 7.30 2.72 2.60
N VAL A 79 6.83 2.79 1.36
CA VAL A 79 5.72 3.68 0.99
C VAL A 79 4.42 3.23 1.65
N ASN A 80 4.12 1.92 1.64
CA ASN A 80 2.84 1.43 2.19
C ASN A 80 2.80 1.48 3.72
N LEU A 81 3.88 1.11 4.41
CA LEU A 81 3.97 1.24 5.87
C LEU A 81 3.99 2.72 6.28
N GLY A 82 4.65 3.58 5.50
CA GLY A 82 4.61 5.02 5.70
C GLY A 82 3.20 5.59 5.54
N ALA A 83 2.48 5.20 4.49
CA ALA A 83 1.09 5.61 4.29
C ALA A 83 0.19 5.10 5.43
N ALA A 84 0.33 3.84 5.85
CA ALA A 84 -0.41 3.28 6.97
C ALA A 84 -0.14 4.04 8.28
N ALA A 85 1.12 4.39 8.56
CA ALA A 85 1.51 5.16 9.73
C ALA A 85 0.93 6.60 9.72
N LEU A 86 0.89 7.25 8.56
CA LEU A 86 0.28 8.58 8.43
C LEU A 86 -1.24 8.55 8.62
N LEU A 87 -1.89 7.49 8.17
CA LEU A 87 -3.35 7.34 8.23
C LEU A 87 -3.86 6.85 9.59
N ILE A 88 -2.99 6.39 10.50
CA ILE A 88 -3.42 5.88 11.81
C ILE A 88 -4.21 6.91 12.63
N ASN A 89 -3.85 8.19 12.50
CA ASN A 89 -4.50 9.32 13.20
C ASN A 89 -5.43 10.13 12.28
N ALA A 90 -5.72 9.67 11.07
CA ALA A 90 -6.50 10.40 10.08
C ALA A 90 -8.02 10.38 10.32
N GLY A 91 -8.48 9.97 11.49
CA GLY A 91 -9.90 9.97 11.87
C GLY A 91 -10.16 10.63 13.20
N GLY A 92 -11.43 10.89 13.51
CA GLY A 92 -11.87 11.36 14.81
C GLY A 92 -11.84 10.27 15.89
N ALA A 93 -12.29 10.58 17.08
CA ALA A 93 -12.56 9.56 18.09
C ALA A 93 -13.91 8.90 17.76
N PRO A 94 -13.95 7.58 17.46
CA PRO A 94 -15.21 6.91 17.24
C PRO A 94 -16.05 6.98 18.52
N SER A 95 -17.29 7.43 18.39
CA SER A 95 -18.24 7.50 19.51
C SER A 95 -19.13 6.27 19.59
N THR A 96 -19.24 5.55 18.51
CA THR A 96 -20.02 4.31 18.39
C THR A 96 -19.24 3.24 17.65
N VAL A 97 -19.65 1.97 17.79
CA VAL A 97 -19.11 0.86 17.01
C VAL A 97 -19.31 1.08 15.50
N GLY A 98 -20.41 1.71 15.10
CA GLY A 98 -20.68 2.08 13.71
C GLY A 98 -19.66 3.07 13.17
N ASP A 99 -19.33 4.10 13.91
CA ASP A 99 -18.31 5.10 13.55
C ASP A 99 -16.93 4.42 13.42
N MET A 100 -16.58 3.55 14.36
CA MET A 100 -15.33 2.78 14.33
C MET A 100 -15.20 1.96 13.05
N ILE A 101 -16.23 1.20 12.69
CA ILE A 101 -16.23 0.39 11.47
C ILE A 101 -16.06 1.26 10.23
N GLN A 102 -16.81 2.36 10.13
CA GLN A 102 -16.75 3.26 8.99
C GLN A 102 -15.37 3.90 8.83
N GLU A 103 -14.76 4.37 9.92
CA GLU A 103 -13.42 4.95 9.90
C GLU A 103 -12.36 3.91 9.52
N THR A 104 -12.39 2.72 10.12
CA THR A 104 -11.47 1.62 9.80
C THR A 104 -11.55 1.23 8.33
N VAL A 105 -12.76 1.04 7.78
CA VAL A 105 -12.98 0.70 6.37
C VAL A 105 -12.46 1.81 5.45
N THR A 106 -12.70 3.05 5.78
CA THR A 106 -12.21 4.19 4.99
C THR A 106 -10.69 4.23 4.93
N ARG A 107 -10.00 4.05 6.07
CA ARG A 107 -8.52 4.01 6.13
C ARG A 107 -7.96 2.82 5.36
N ILE A 108 -8.54 1.63 5.52
CA ILE A 108 -8.14 0.45 4.73
C ILE A 108 -8.37 0.70 3.24
N GLY A 109 -9.47 1.33 2.86
CA GLY A 109 -9.74 1.72 1.48
C GLY A 109 -8.65 2.62 0.89
N VAL A 110 -8.18 3.61 1.63
CA VAL A 110 -7.06 4.47 1.21
C VAL A 110 -5.76 3.68 1.06
N VAL A 111 -5.45 2.78 2.00
CA VAL A 111 -4.28 1.89 1.90
C VAL A 111 -4.36 1.03 0.63
N LEU A 112 -5.53 0.46 0.33
CA LEU A 112 -5.74 -0.32 -0.89
C LEU A 112 -5.57 0.53 -2.17
N LEU A 113 -6.01 1.79 -2.16
CA LEU A 113 -5.77 2.71 -3.28
C LEU A 113 -4.29 3.02 -3.47
N VAL A 114 -3.54 3.24 -2.39
CA VAL A 114 -2.08 3.44 -2.46
C VAL A 114 -1.39 2.19 -3.00
N LEU A 115 -1.76 1.00 -2.48
CA LEU A 115 -1.25 -0.28 -2.97
C LEU A 115 -1.54 -0.49 -4.46
N GLY A 116 -2.78 -0.26 -4.87
CA GLY A 116 -3.20 -0.35 -6.27
C GLY A 116 -2.48 0.64 -7.17
N GLY A 117 -2.42 1.92 -6.78
CA GLY A 117 -1.72 2.97 -7.51
C GLY A 117 -0.24 2.65 -7.69
N MET A 118 0.43 2.15 -6.66
CA MET A 118 1.82 1.73 -6.72
C MET A 118 2.03 0.50 -7.62
N HIS A 119 1.09 -0.45 -7.61
CA HIS A 119 1.10 -1.59 -8.52
C HIS A 119 1.01 -1.13 -10.00
N PHE A 120 0.08 -0.23 -10.31
CA PHE A 120 -0.03 0.36 -11.65
C PHE A 120 1.20 1.17 -12.04
N ALA A 121 1.79 1.95 -11.12
CA ALA A 121 3.03 2.68 -11.35
C ALA A 121 4.17 1.73 -11.71
N ASN A 122 4.34 0.62 -11.00
CA ASN A 122 5.33 -0.41 -11.31
C ASN A 122 5.12 -1.01 -12.71
N MET A 123 3.89 -1.36 -13.07
CA MET A 123 3.58 -1.86 -14.42
C MET A 123 3.88 -0.82 -15.50
N PHE A 124 3.58 0.44 -15.24
CA PHE A 124 3.85 1.54 -16.17
C PHE A 124 5.35 1.77 -16.39
N VAL A 125 6.15 1.79 -15.31
CA VAL A 125 7.62 1.87 -15.39
C VAL A 125 8.18 0.72 -16.21
N PHE A 126 7.72 -0.50 -15.99
CA PHE A 126 8.13 -1.67 -16.78
C PHE A 126 7.77 -1.55 -18.26
N HIS A 127 6.59 -1.01 -18.57
CA HIS A 127 6.19 -0.77 -19.94
C HIS A 127 7.11 0.24 -20.65
N LEU A 128 7.50 1.31 -19.94
CA LEU A 128 8.42 2.32 -20.45
C LEU A 128 9.82 1.74 -20.74
N ILE A 129 10.35 0.91 -19.85
CA ILE A 129 11.68 0.30 -19.99
C ILE A 129 11.72 -0.72 -21.14
N ARG A 130 10.63 -1.44 -21.38
CA ARG A 130 10.57 -2.45 -22.47
C ARG A 130 10.69 -1.86 -23.88
N ARG A 131 10.21 -0.65 -24.10
CA ARG A 131 10.18 -0.04 -25.44
C ARG A 131 11.56 0.14 -26.07
N PRO A 132 12.57 0.73 -25.42
CA PRO A 132 13.88 0.96 -26.02
C PRO A 132 14.70 -0.33 -26.22
N LEU A 133 14.49 -1.36 -25.40
CA LEU A 133 15.24 -2.62 -25.47
C LEU A 133 14.82 -3.48 -26.67
N ARG A 134 13.56 -3.48 -27.06
CA ARG A 134 13.07 -4.16 -28.26
C ARG A 134 13.65 -3.58 -29.56
N GLN A 135 13.92 -2.28 -29.62
CA GLN A 135 14.50 -1.64 -30.79
C GLN A 135 15.98 -1.99 -30.99
N ARG A 136 16.71 -2.26 -29.88
CA ARG A 136 18.12 -2.67 -29.94
C ARG A 136 18.33 -4.11 -30.35
N SER A 137 17.32 -4.96 -30.20
CA SER A 137 17.35 -6.39 -30.56
C SER A 137 16.81 -6.69 -31.96
N ALA A 138 16.48 -5.67 -32.74
CA ALA A 138 16.10 -5.85 -34.15
C ALA A 138 17.32 -6.35 -34.94
N PRO A 139 17.22 -7.45 -35.71
CA PRO A 139 18.32 -7.92 -36.54
C PRO A 139 18.68 -6.82 -37.54
N PRO A 140 19.96 -6.64 -37.89
CA PRO A 140 20.36 -5.69 -38.91
C PRO A 140 19.62 -5.99 -40.21
N PRO A 141 19.24 -4.96 -40.99
CA PRO A 141 18.56 -5.17 -42.25
C PRO A 141 19.43 -6.07 -43.19
N PRO A 142 18.80 -6.93 -43.96
CA PRO A 142 19.53 -7.82 -44.86
C PRO A 142 20.42 -6.97 -45.81
N TYR A 143 21.67 -7.41 -45.94
CA TYR A 143 22.65 -6.73 -46.78
C TYR A 143 22.13 -6.67 -48.23
N GLN A 144 21.84 -5.48 -48.73
CA GLN A 144 21.51 -5.28 -50.11
C GLN A 144 22.84 -5.05 -50.86
N PRO A 145 23.25 -5.96 -51.77
CA PRO A 145 24.42 -5.76 -52.59
C PRO A 145 24.17 -4.52 -53.48
N VAL A 146 25.08 -3.56 -53.41
CA VAL A 146 25.05 -2.40 -54.30
C VAL A 146 25.40 -2.89 -55.68
N HIS A 147 24.44 -2.98 -56.58
CA HIS A 147 24.68 -3.21 -57.98
C HIS A 147 25.41 -1.97 -58.52
N SER A 148 26.72 -2.08 -58.69
CA SER A 148 27.54 -1.14 -59.47
C SER A 148 27.15 -1.28 -60.93
N ALA A 149 26.57 -0.27 -61.49
CA ALA A 149 26.36 -0.12 -62.93
C ALA A 149 27.65 0.33 -63.62
#